data_c7e4c06033c958721f9b96b4328c5ed7
#
_entry.id   c7e4c06033c958721f9b96b4328c5ed7
#
_cell.length_a   1.000
_cell.length_b   1.000
_cell.length_c   1.000
_cell.angle_alpha   90.00
_cell.angle_beta   90.00
_cell.angle_gamma   90.00
#
_symmetry.space_group_name_H-M   'P 1'
#
loop_
_entity.id
_entity.type
_entity.pdbx_description
1 polymer ?
#
loop_
_entity_poly.entity_id
_entity_poly.type
_entity_poly.pdbx_seq_one_letter_code
_entity_poly.pdbx_strand_id
1 'polypeptide(L)'
;KHILQKPVVNARRPYGTSVVEMRRYASFIATSNHKDLLTDPSGSRRFICIEVKGVIDTSRPIDYDQLYAQTMHELAHGERYWFNDADEYVMTEANREFQQYSPEEQFLFRYFRMAEAGEEGEWMAPAEILKILHQEVDIPLNAKRVAAFGRILRKQGIPSRHTRKGTVYQLVRA
;
A
#
# COMPACT_ATOMS: atom_id res chain seq x y z
N LYS A 1 9.51 -1.41 7.03
CA LYS A 1 8.45 -0.48 7.50
C LYS A 1 8.76 0.14 8.87
N HIS A 2 9.23 -0.65 9.84
CA HIS A 2 9.47 -0.20 11.20
C HIS A 2 10.53 0.93 11.31
N ILE A 3 11.62 0.84 10.54
CA ILE A 3 12.70 1.85 10.52
C ILE A 3 12.21 3.19 9.96
N LEU A 4 11.28 3.19 9.00
CA LEU A 4 10.78 4.42 8.36
C LEU A 4 10.04 5.36 9.33
N GLN A 5 9.48 4.82 10.40
CA GLN A 5 8.65 5.59 11.34
C GLN A 5 9.30 5.85 12.70
N LYS A 6 10.41 5.17 13.01
CA LYS A 6 11.06 5.37 14.31
C LYS A 6 11.91 6.63 14.30
N PRO A 7 11.67 7.58 15.20
CA PRO A 7 12.54 8.74 15.36
C PRO A 7 13.89 8.34 15.99
N VAL A 8 13.92 7.22 16.70
CA VAL A 8 15.08 6.71 17.41
C VAL A 8 15.33 5.26 17.05
N VAL A 9 16.55 4.91 16.80
CA VAL A 9 17.00 3.56 16.45
C VAL A 9 18.03 3.08 17.47
N ASN A 10 17.79 1.88 18.00
CA ASN A 10 18.76 1.20 18.84
C ASN A 10 19.71 0.39 17.96
N ALA A 11 20.95 0.80 17.88
CA ALA A 11 21.96 0.14 17.08
C ALA A 11 23.27 -0.04 17.85
N ARG A 12 23.96 -1.14 17.57
CA ARG A 12 25.32 -1.36 18.05
C ARG A 12 26.30 -0.81 17.01
N ARG A 13 27.21 0.06 17.44
CA ARG A 13 28.28 0.52 16.57
C ARG A 13 29.16 -0.66 16.13
N PRO A 14 29.73 -0.65 14.93
CA PRO A 14 30.72 -1.63 14.54
C PRO A 14 31.79 -1.75 15.63
N TYR A 15 32.12 -2.98 15.99
CA TYR A 15 33.07 -3.31 17.06
C TYR A 15 32.73 -2.84 18.50
N GLY A 16 31.55 -2.23 18.68
CA GLY A 16 31.05 -1.85 20.00
C GLY A 16 30.44 -3.02 20.77
N THR A 17 30.50 -2.98 22.11
CA THR A 17 29.90 -4.00 22.98
C THR A 17 28.50 -3.64 23.46
N SER A 18 28.13 -2.36 23.44
CA SER A 18 26.84 -1.86 23.91
C SER A 18 25.94 -1.40 22.78
N VAL A 19 24.62 -1.55 23.00
CA VAL A 19 23.59 -0.96 22.15
C VAL A 19 23.43 0.51 22.54
N VAL A 20 23.51 1.40 21.55
CA VAL A 20 23.36 2.85 21.73
C VAL A 20 22.07 3.29 21.08
N GLU A 21 21.34 4.13 21.77
CA GLU A 21 20.19 4.84 21.24
C GLU A 21 20.64 6.00 20.38
N MET A 22 20.23 6.03 19.12
CA MET A 22 20.62 7.06 18.17
C MET A 22 19.39 7.67 17.52
N ARG A 23 19.32 8.99 17.47
CA ARG A 23 18.29 9.70 16.72
C ARG A 23 18.46 9.45 15.23
N ARG A 24 17.36 9.12 14.55
CA ARG A 24 17.38 8.92 13.11
C ARG A 24 17.19 10.25 12.39
N TYR A 25 18.20 10.68 11.66
CA TYR A 25 18.14 11.85 10.78
C TYR A 25 17.98 11.50 9.31
N ALA A 26 18.11 10.21 8.97
CA ALA A 26 18.06 9.75 7.59
C ALA A 26 16.65 9.82 7.00
N SER A 27 16.56 10.36 5.80
CA SER A 27 15.46 10.12 4.86
C SER A 27 15.83 8.98 3.92
N PHE A 28 14.83 8.38 3.26
CA PHE A 28 15.05 7.24 2.38
C PHE A 28 14.50 7.54 0.99
N ILE A 29 15.31 7.25 -0.01
CA ILE A 29 14.91 7.21 -1.41
C ILE A 29 15.26 5.83 -1.96
N ALA A 30 14.40 5.30 -2.82
CA ALA A 30 14.63 4.03 -3.50
C ALA A 30 14.21 4.16 -4.96
N THR A 31 14.82 3.38 -5.82
CA THR A 31 14.48 3.30 -7.24
C THR A 31 14.08 1.87 -7.60
N SER A 32 13.20 1.72 -8.58
CA SER A 32 12.80 0.43 -9.12
C SER A 32 12.47 0.53 -10.58
N ASN A 33 12.71 -0.53 -11.33
CA ASN A 33 12.27 -0.68 -12.71
C ASN A 33 10.86 -1.30 -12.81
N HIS A 34 10.27 -1.71 -11.69
CA HIS A 34 8.93 -2.27 -11.62
C HIS A 34 7.95 -1.27 -11.06
N LYS A 35 6.75 -1.20 -11.64
CA LYS A 35 5.69 -0.30 -11.18
C LYS A 35 4.95 -0.86 -9.96
N ASP A 36 4.85 -2.16 -9.82
CA ASP A 36 4.16 -2.89 -8.74
C ASP A 36 5.00 -2.97 -7.45
N LEU A 37 5.25 -1.83 -6.83
CA LEU A 37 6.16 -1.69 -5.69
C LEU A 37 5.51 -1.96 -4.34
N LEU A 38 4.23 -1.64 -4.21
CA LEU A 38 3.53 -1.58 -2.93
C LEU A 38 2.73 -2.86 -2.68
N THR A 39 3.26 -3.72 -1.84
CA THR A 39 2.63 -5.01 -1.47
C THR A 39 1.64 -4.90 -0.30
N ASP A 40 1.61 -3.74 0.39
CA ASP A 40 0.77 -3.54 1.58
C ASP A 40 -0.42 -2.64 1.26
N PRO A 41 -1.63 -3.20 1.24
CA PRO A 41 -2.84 -2.44 0.95
C PRO A 41 -3.15 -1.34 1.96
N SER A 42 -2.59 -1.42 3.18
CA SER A 42 -2.85 -0.45 4.26
C SER A 42 -1.72 0.55 4.48
N GLY A 43 -0.59 0.42 3.78
CA GLY A 43 0.65 1.10 4.14
C GLY A 43 1.24 2.03 3.10
N SER A 44 0.50 2.35 2.05
CA SER A 44 1.00 3.21 0.97
C SER A 44 1.25 4.66 1.42
N ARG A 45 0.59 5.14 2.46
CA ARG A 45 0.78 6.50 3.03
C ARG A 45 2.20 6.83 3.51
N ARG A 46 3.10 5.84 3.56
CA ARG A 46 4.51 6.03 3.96
C ARG A 46 5.46 6.20 2.80
N PHE A 47 4.95 6.09 1.60
CA PHE A 47 5.72 6.16 0.37
C PHE A 47 5.14 7.23 -0.52
N ILE A 48 6.00 8.01 -1.13
CA ILE A 48 5.67 8.90 -2.23
C ILE A 48 6.23 8.21 -3.47
N CYS A 49 5.34 7.57 -4.24
CA CYS A 49 5.73 6.91 -5.49
C CYS A 49 5.64 7.91 -6.64
N ILE A 50 6.73 8.00 -7.39
CA ILE A 50 6.84 8.91 -8.54
C ILE A 50 7.26 8.10 -9.75
N GLU A 51 6.46 8.15 -10.81
CA GLU A 51 6.83 7.59 -12.11
C GLU A 51 7.65 8.59 -12.91
N VAL A 52 8.86 8.21 -13.26
CA VAL A 52 9.69 9.01 -14.14
C VAL A 52 9.26 8.75 -15.58
N LYS A 53 8.68 9.77 -16.21
CA LYS A 53 8.25 9.74 -17.62
C LYS A 53 9.30 10.41 -18.49
N GLY A 54 9.99 9.63 -19.32
CA GLY A 54 11.00 10.13 -20.25
C GLY A 54 12.43 10.02 -19.75
N VAL A 55 13.31 10.75 -20.41
CA VAL A 55 14.75 10.72 -20.13
C VAL A 55 15.10 11.73 -19.05
N ILE A 56 15.81 11.30 -18.03
CA ILE A 56 16.34 12.20 -17.01
C ILE A 56 17.53 12.96 -17.60
N ASP A 57 17.47 14.28 -17.58
CA ASP A 57 18.61 15.11 -17.96
C ASP A 57 19.66 15.10 -16.85
N THR A 58 20.75 14.39 -17.09
CA THR A 58 21.90 14.32 -16.19
C THR A 58 23.05 15.24 -16.59
N SER A 59 22.88 16.04 -17.67
CA SER A 59 23.92 16.91 -18.22
C SER A 59 24.11 18.19 -17.41
N ARG A 60 23.10 18.61 -16.67
CA ARG A 60 23.15 19.84 -15.87
C ARG A 60 23.52 19.54 -14.43
N PRO A 61 24.53 20.22 -13.88
CA PRO A 61 24.82 20.14 -12.45
C PRO A 61 23.65 20.72 -11.64
N ILE A 62 23.34 20.08 -10.52
CA ILE A 62 22.37 20.60 -9.56
C ILE A 62 23.06 21.68 -8.74
N ASP A 63 22.48 22.88 -8.69
CA ASP A 63 22.91 23.93 -7.76
C ASP A 63 22.34 23.61 -6.36
N TYR A 64 23.13 22.91 -5.58
CA TYR A 64 22.73 22.49 -4.23
C TYR A 64 22.59 23.67 -3.28
N ASP A 65 23.40 24.73 -3.43
CA ASP A 65 23.33 25.92 -2.57
C ASP A 65 21.98 26.62 -2.76
N GLN A 66 21.56 26.78 -4.02
CA GLN A 66 20.25 27.33 -4.35
C GLN A 66 19.11 26.44 -3.84
N LEU A 67 19.20 25.13 -4.01
CA LEU A 67 18.19 24.17 -3.54
C LEU A 67 18.00 24.25 -2.04
N TYR A 68 19.10 24.27 -1.28
CA TYR A 68 19.04 24.39 0.18
C TYR A 68 18.56 25.77 0.64
N ALA A 69 19.00 26.84 -0.02
CA ALA A 69 18.54 28.20 0.26
C ALA A 69 17.01 28.33 0.05
N GLN A 70 16.48 27.77 -1.04
CA GLN A 70 15.05 27.74 -1.29
C GLN A 70 14.30 26.97 -0.20
N THR A 71 14.75 25.77 0.15
CA THR A 71 14.12 24.96 1.21
C THR A 71 14.10 25.69 2.55
N MET A 72 15.18 26.33 2.93
CA MET A 72 15.27 27.11 4.16
C MET A 72 14.35 28.34 4.13
N HIS A 73 14.25 29.00 2.97
CA HIS A 73 13.32 30.12 2.78
C HIS A 73 11.86 29.67 2.97
N GLU A 74 11.45 28.58 2.32
CA GLU A 74 10.09 28.03 2.41
C GLU A 74 9.74 27.64 3.85
N LEU A 75 10.63 26.97 4.55
CA LEU A 75 10.45 26.63 5.97
C LEU A 75 10.31 27.88 6.87
N ALA A 76 11.12 28.89 6.63
CA ALA A 76 11.07 30.15 7.38
C ALA A 76 9.75 30.91 7.14
N HIS A 77 9.11 30.71 5.98
CA HIS A 77 7.82 31.31 5.63
C HIS A 77 6.61 30.42 5.97
N GLY A 78 6.83 29.33 6.72
CA GLY A 78 5.77 28.50 7.26
C GLY A 78 5.29 27.38 6.34
N GLU A 79 6.09 27.03 5.28
CA GLU A 79 5.78 25.86 4.48
C GLU A 79 5.81 24.60 5.35
N ARG A 80 4.79 23.73 5.16
CA ARG A 80 4.65 22.51 5.95
C ARG A 80 5.61 21.42 5.46
N TYR A 81 6.30 20.78 6.38
CA TYR A 81 7.17 19.62 6.14
C TYR A 81 6.54 18.27 6.55
N TRP A 82 5.23 18.26 6.83
CA TRP A 82 4.44 17.07 7.13
C TRP A 82 3.16 17.04 6.33
N PHE A 83 2.63 15.85 6.10
CA PHE A 83 1.34 15.65 5.45
C PHE A 83 0.20 15.68 6.46
N ASN A 84 -0.92 16.28 6.09
CA ASN A 84 -2.19 16.15 6.78
C ASN A 84 -3.05 15.04 6.13
N ASP A 85 -4.24 14.79 6.68
CA ASP A 85 -5.13 13.74 6.20
C ASP A 85 -5.53 13.91 4.72
N ALA A 86 -5.69 15.16 4.25
CA ALA A 86 -6.01 15.45 2.86
C ALA A 86 -4.83 15.12 1.94
N ASP A 87 -3.61 15.48 2.34
CA ASP A 87 -2.39 15.16 1.61
C ASP A 87 -2.17 13.63 1.58
N GLU A 88 -2.41 12.94 2.72
CA GLU A 88 -2.33 11.47 2.79
C GLU A 88 -3.34 10.80 1.86
N TYR A 89 -4.54 11.35 1.74
CA TYR A 89 -5.55 10.85 0.81
C TYR A 89 -5.08 10.96 -0.64
N VAL A 90 -4.64 12.15 -1.07
CA VAL A 90 -4.14 12.39 -2.43
C VAL A 90 -2.96 11.47 -2.75
N MET A 91 -2.01 11.33 -1.83
CA MET A 91 -0.87 10.45 -1.98
C MET A 91 -1.29 8.96 -2.07
N THR A 92 -2.26 8.55 -1.29
CA THR A 92 -2.77 7.18 -1.31
C THR A 92 -3.47 6.87 -2.64
N GLU A 93 -4.24 7.80 -3.19
CA GLU A 93 -4.85 7.66 -4.51
C GLU A 93 -3.79 7.58 -5.62
N ALA A 94 -2.80 8.48 -5.61
CA ALA A 94 -1.69 8.44 -6.57
C ALA A 94 -0.90 7.12 -6.48
N ASN A 95 -0.72 6.57 -5.28
CA ASN A 95 0.00 5.32 -5.06
C ASN A 95 -0.77 4.07 -5.53
N ARG A 96 -2.05 4.17 -5.88
CA ARG A 96 -2.83 3.01 -6.37
C ARG A 96 -2.22 2.38 -7.62
N GLU A 97 -1.66 3.18 -8.49
CA GLU A 97 -1.00 2.69 -9.71
C GLU A 97 0.25 1.84 -9.43
N PHE A 98 0.83 1.97 -8.24
CA PHE A 98 2.04 1.26 -7.83
C PHE A 98 1.73 0.06 -6.92
N GLN A 99 0.46 -0.27 -6.71
CA GLN A 99 0.08 -1.40 -5.87
C GLN A 99 0.20 -2.71 -6.62
N GLN A 100 0.86 -3.66 -5.97
CA GLN A 100 0.84 -5.04 -6.40
C GLN A 100 -0.48 -5.68 -5.95
N TYR A 101 -1.24 -6.19 -6.90
CA TYR A 101 -2.44 -6.97 -6.62
C TYR A 101 -2.07 -8.44 -6.43
N SER A 102 -2.64 -9.05 -5.39
CA SER A 102 -2.49 -10.49 -5.21
C SER A 102 -3.22 -11.27 -6.33
N PRO A 103 -2.82 -12.52 -6.62
CA PRO A 103 -3.57 -13.33 -7.57
C PRO A 103 -5.05 -13.43 -7.22
N GLU A 104 -5.38 -13.55 -5.93
CA GLU A 104 -6.76 -13.59 -5.46
C GLU A 104 -7.53 -12.31 -5.80
N GLU A 105 -6.88 -11.15 -5.73
CA GLU A 105 -7.48 -9.85 -6.04
C GLU A 105 -7.66 -9.68 -7.55
N GLN A 106 -6.68 -10.12 -8.35
CA GLN A 106 -6.75 -10.07 -9.81
C GLN A 106 -7.88 -10.97 -10.36
N PHE A 107 -8.02 -12.17 -9.80
CA PHE A 107 -9.03 -13.12 -10.23
C PHE A 107 -10.42 -12.85 -9.65
N LEU A 108 -10.51 -12.16 -8.50
CA LEU A 108 -11.80 -11.83 -7.90
C LEU A 108 -12.75 -11.19 -8.92
N PHE A 109 -12.34 -10.08 -9.54
CA PHE A 109 -13.19 -9.34 -10.49
C PHE A 109 -13.26 -9.94 -11.89
N ARG A 110 -12.52 -11.00 -12.15
CA ARG A 110 -12.67 -11.80 -13.36
C ARG A 110 -13.84 -12.80 -13.26
N TYR A 111 -14.09 -13.33 -12.07
CA TYR A 111 -15.10 -14.35 -11.82
C TYR A 111 -16.27 -13.87 -11.00
N PHE A 112 -16.17 -12.71 -10.39
CA PHE A 112 -17.21 -12.11 -9.57
C PHE A 112 -17.29 -10.61 -9.83
N ARG A 113 -18.50 -10.07 -9.68
CA ARG A 113 -18.76 -8.62 -9.68
C ARG A 113 -19.65 -8.23 -8.50
N MET A 114 -19.70 -6.96 -8.19
CA MET A 114 -20.68 -6.44 -7.25
C MET A 114 -22.08 -6.52 -7.88
N ALA A 115 -23.08 -6.78 -7.04
CA ALA A 115 -24.49 -6.73 -7.47
C ALA A 115 -24.86 -5.28 -7.84
N GLU A 116 -25.59 -5.11 -8.92
CA GLU A 116 -26.16 -3.82 -9.32
C GLU A 116 -27.39 -3.48 -8.47
N ALA A 117 -27.85 -2.23 -8.54
CA ALA A 117 -29.02 -1.78 -7.79
C ALA A 117 -30.27 -2.59 -8.20
N GLY A 118 -30.84 -3.33 -7.25
CA GLY A 118 -32.00 -4.20 -7.47
C GLY A 118 -31.67 -5.64 -7.87
N GLU A 119 -30.40 -5.99 -8.00
CA GLU A 119 -29.96 -7.36 -8.28
C GLU A 119 -29.70 -8.13 -6.96
N GLU A 120 -30.19 -9.35 -6.89
CA GLU A 120 -29.88 -10.24 -5.76
C GLU A 120 -28.55 -10.96 -5.98
N GLY A 121 -27.50 -10.53 -5.23
CA GLY A 121 -26.22 -11.23 -5.20
C GLY A 121 -26.21 -12.36 -4.17
N GLU A 122 -25.34 -13.33 -4.38
CA GLU A 122 -25.11 -14.45 -3.48
C GLU A 122 -24.25 -14.01 -2.29
N TRP A 123 -24.64 -14.40 -1.06
CA TRP A 123 -23.90 -14.13 0.16
C TRP A 123 -22.92 -15.27 0.45
N MET A 124 -21.64 -15.03 0.23
CA MET A 124 -20.58 -16.02 0.36
C MET A 124 -19.54 -15.63 1.40
N ALA A 125 -19.04 -16.62 2.15
CA ALA A 125 -17.88 -16.43 3.01
C ALA A 125 -16.58 -16.34 2.18
N PRO A 126 -15.53 -15.66 2.69
CA PRO A 126 -14.23 -15.57 1.98
C PRO A 126 -13.65 -16.94 1.60
N ALA A 127 -13.88 -17.96 2.43
CA ALA A 127 -13.42 -19.32 2.16
C ALA A 127 -14.17 -19.96 0.97
N GLU A 128 -15.46 -19.69 0.81
CA GLU A 128 -16.28 -20.19 -0.28
C GLU A 128 -15.86 -19.56 -1.61
N ILE A 129 -15.67 -18.23 -1.62
CA ILE A 129 -15.18 -17.50 -2.81
C ILE A 129 -13.79 -18.02 -3.20
N LEU A 130 -12.86 -18.15 -2.25
CA LEU A 130 -11.52 -18.69 -2.52
C LEU A 130 -11.54 -20.12 -3.01
N LYS A 131 -12.48 -20.95 -2.53
CA LYS A 131 -12.64 -22.33 -3.01
C LYS A 131 -13.05 -22.36 -4.50
N ILE A 132 -13.92 -21.45 -4.91
CA ILE A 132 -14.30 -21.30 -6.31
C ILE A 132 -13.09 -20.85 -7.13
N LEU A 133 -12.38 -19.80 -6.70
CA LEU A 133 -11.18 -19.32 -7.37
C LEU A 133 -10.08 -20.39 -7.44
N HIS A 134 -9.94 -21.24 -6.40
CA HIS A 134 -9.00 -22.35 -6.39
C HIS A 134 -9.31 -23.39 -7.48
N GLN A 135 -10.59 -23.66 -7.73
CA GLN A 135 -11.01 -24.59 -8.78
C GLN A 135 -10.69 -24.06 -10.19
N GLU A 136 -10.75 -22.73 -10.36
CA GLU A 136 -10.55 -22.08 -11.67
C GLU A 136 -9.06 -21.76 -11.98
N VAL A 137 -8.26 -21.44 -10.95
CA VAL A 137 -6.90 -20.86 -11.14
C VAL A 137 -5.84 -21.37 -10.16
N ASP A 138 -6.01 -22.54 -9.59
CA ASP A 138 -5.04 -23.23 -8.71
C ASP A 138 -4.44 -22.32 -7.60
N ILE A 139 -5.29 -21.48 -6.97
CA ILE A 139 -4.87 -20.64 -5.83
C ILE A 139 -4.85 -21.50 -4.56
N PRO A 140 -3.71 -21.63 -3.85
CA PRO A 140 -3.66 -22.46 -2.63
C PRO A 140 -4.64 -22.02 -1.56
N LEU A 141 -5.44 -22.94 -1.05
CA LEU A 141 -6.42 -22.67 0.01
C LEU A 141 -5.87 -23.02 1.39
N ASN A 142 -5.65 -22.00 2.23
CA ASN A 142 -5.27 -22.17 3.63
C ASN A 142 -5.85 -21.05 4.51
N ALA A 143 -5.89 -21.24 5.83
CA ALA A 143 -6.49 -20.29 6.77
C ALA A 143 -5.87 -18.87 6.70
N LYS A 144 -4.55 -18.78 6.50
CA LYS A 144 -3.86 -17.48 6.38
C LYS A 144 -4.31 -16.72 5.13
N ARG A 145 -4.49 -17.41 4.01
CA ARG A 145 -4.99 -16.81 2.76
C ARG A 145 -6.44 -16.42 2.86
N VAL A 146 -7.29 -17.23 3.48
CA VAL A 146 -8.70 -16.90 3.74
C VAL A 146 -8.82 -15.60 4.54
N ALA A 147 -8.02 -15.45 5.61
CA ALA A 147 -8.01 -14.24 6.42
C ALA A 147 -7.47 -13.02 5.64
N ALA A 148 -6.44 -13.20 4.81
CA ALA A 148 -5.92 -12.15 3.94
C ALA A 148 -6.95 -11.71 2.90
N PHE A 149 -7.61 -12.67 2.26
CA PHE A 149 -8.64 -12.44 1.27
C PHE A 149 -9.87 -11.71 1.84
N GLY A 150 -10.28 -12.03 3.06
CA GLY A 150 -11.34 -11.29 3.75
C GLY A 150 -10.99 -9.79 3.95
N ARG A 151 -9.71 -9.46 4.14
CA ARG A 151 -9.27 -8.06 4.16
C ARG A 151 -9.33 -7.40 2.79
N ILE A 152 -9.01 -8.15 1.73
CA ILE A 152 -9.13 -7.68 0.34
C ILE A 152 -10.59 -7.36 0.02
N LEU A 153 -11.53 -8.27 0.28
CA LEU A 153 -12.97 -8.07 0.05
C LEU A 153 -13.49 -6.81 0.76
N ARG A 154 -13.07 -6.60 2.00
CA ARG A 154 -13.43 -5.39 2.77
C ARG A 154 -12.84 -4.12 2.15
N LYS A 155 -11.57 -4.16 1.74
CA LYS A 155 -10.87 -3.04 1.09
C LYS A 155 -11.56 -2.62 -0.21
N GLN A 156 -12.06 -3.59 -0.97
CA GLN A 156 -12.78 -3.36 -2.23
C GLN A 156 -14.20 -2.80 -2.04
N GLY A 157 -14.63 -2.58 -0.80
CA GLY A 157 -15.94 -2.00 -0.51
C GLY A 157 -17.13 -2.93 -0.84
N ILE A 158 -16.89 -4.24 -0.97
CA ILE A 158 -17.94 -5.21 -1.28
C ILE A 158 -18.92 -5.26 -0.11
N PRO A 159 -20.25 -5.16 -0.38
CA PRO A 159 -21.28 -5.23 0.65
C PRO A 159 -21.11 -6.48 1.54
N SER A 160 -21.12 -6.27 2.85
CA SER A 160 -20.88 -7.36 3.79
C SER A 160 -21.87 -7.36 4.94
N ARG A 161 -22.14 -8.53 5.51
CA ARG A 161 -22.91 -8.68 6.74
C ARG A 161 -22.22 -9.67 7.68
N HIS A 162 -22.41 -9.48 8.97
CA HIS A 162 -21.91 -10.42 9.96
C HIS A 162 -22.96 -11.49 10.26
N THR A 163 -22.52 -12.75 10.30
CA THR A 163 -23.36 -13.91 10.62
C THR A 163 -22.77 -14.67 11.81
N ARG A 164 -23.52 -15.62 12.39
CA ARG A 164 -23.00 -16.49 13.46
C ARG A 164 -21.74 -17.29 13.03
N LYS A 165 -21.54 -17.49 11.72
CA LYS A 165 -20.39 -18.24 11.15
C LYS A 165 -19.27 -17.32 10.66
N GLY A 166 -19.39 -15.99 10.80
CA GLY A 166 -18.41 -14.99 10.35
C GLY A 166 -18.99 -13.97 9.36
N THR A 167 -18.12 -13.19 8.78
CA THR A 167 -18.52 -12.16 7.78
C THR A 167 -18.70 -12.81 6.41
N VAL A 168 -19.82 -12.49 5.76
CA VAL A 168 -20.13 -12.87 4.38
C VAL A 168 -20.25 -11.62 3.50
N TYR A 169 -19.98 -11.79 2.22
CA TYR A 169 -19.92 -10.73 1.23
C TYR A 169 -20.89 -11.03 0.09
N GLN A 170 -21.52 -9.97 -0.44
CA GLN A 170 -22.50 -10.11 -1.51
C GLN A 170 -21.84 -9.91 -2.87
N LEU A 171 -21.86 -10.93 -3.69
CA LEU A 171 -21.26 -10.95 -5.02
C LEU A 171 -22.19 -11.68 -6.01
N VAL A 172 -22.01 -11.36 -7.29
CA VAL A 172 -22.62 -12.05 -8.42
C VAL A 172 -21.50 -12.70 -9.22
N ARG A 173 -21.71 -13.89 -9.72
CA ARG A 173 -20.77 -14.52 -10.66
C ARG A 173 -20.78 -13.75 -11.98
N ALA A 174 -19.57 -13.44 -12.50
CA ALA A 174 -19.39 -12.73 -13.76
C ALA A 174 -19.62 -13.66 -14.96
#